data_639c7d76bbc695e415b6737bd176a6e9
#
_entry.id   639c7d76bbc695e415b6737bd176a6e9
#
_cell.length_a   1.000
_cell.length_b   1.000
_cell.length_c   1.000
_cell.angle_alpha   90.00
_cell.angle_beta   90.00
_cell.angle_gamma   90.00
#
_symmetry.space_group_name_H-M   'P 1'
#
loop_
_entity.id
_entity.type
_entity.pdbx_description
1 polymer ?
#
loop_
_entity_poly.entity_id
_entity_poly.type
_entity_poly.pdbx_seq_one_letter_code
_entity_poly.pdbx_strand_id
1 'polypeptide(L)'
;MKKEIIISGFGGQGVLSMGKILAYSGLMEDKEVTWMPAYGPEQRGGTANVTVIVSDERISSPILSKYDIAVVLNQPSLEKFEPKIKPGGILIYDGFGIINKPTRKDITVYEINAMDKAAEMKNSKVFNMIILGGLLKVAPVVSDKGVEKALKKTLPERHHSLIPLNMEALKEGAKIIEEVK
;
A
#
# COMPACT_ATOMS: atom_id res chain seq x y z
N MET A 1 10.98 -4.47 -15.10
CA MET A 1 10.67 -4.19 -13.67
C MET A 1 9.72 -5.25 -13.16
N LYS A 2 9.97 -5.78 -11.97
CA LYS A 2 9.04 -6.62 -11.22
C LYS A 2 9.11 -6.22 -9.75
N LYS A 3 7.98 -5.94 -9.11
CA LYS A 3 7.91 -5.63 -7.69
C LYS A 3 6.86 -6.50 -7.00
N GLU A 4 7.28 -7.11 -5.92
CA GLU A 4 6.52 -8.02 -5.08
C GLU A 4 6.22 -7.30 -3.75
N ILE A 5 4.94 -6.98 -3.54
CA ILE A 5 4.49 -6.03 -2.50
C ILE A 5 3.53 -6.74 -1.55
N ILE A 6 3.74 -6.60 -0.24
CA ILE A 6 2.77 -6.96 0.79
C ILE A 6 2.22 -5.70 1.44
N ILE A 7 0.92 -5.63 1.59
CA ILE A 7 0.22 -4.58 2.34
C ILE A 7 -0.54 -5.27 3.45
N SER A 8 -0.35 -4.85 4.69
CA SER A 8 -0.93 -5.51 5.85
C SER A 8 -1.31 -4.51 6.95
N GLY A 9 -2.46 -4.75 7.55
CA GLY A 9 -3.01 -3.93 8.62
C GLY A 9 -4.25 -4.56 9.24
N PHE A 10 -5.04 -3.77 9.98
CA PHE A 10 -6.33 -4.21 10.48
C PHE A 10 -7.42 -4.10 9.40
N GLY A 11 -8.46 -4.91 9.54
CA GLY A 11 -9.68 -4.73 8.78
C GLY A 11 -10.23 -3.31 9.00
N GLY A 12 -10.70 -2.67 7.92
CA GLY A 12 -11.18 -1.29 7.96
C GLY A 12 -10.14 -0.20 7.63
N GLN A 13 -8.85 -0.53 7.56
CA GLN A 13 -7.78 0.41 7.14
C GLN A 13 -7.66 0.57 5.62
N GLY A 14 -8.50 -0.11 4.86
CA GLY A 14 -8.49 -0.03 3.40
C GLY A 14 -7.34 -0.80 2.73
N VAL A 15 -6.77 -1.79 3.42
CA VAL A 15 -5.65 -2.62 2.93
C VAL A 15 -5.99 -3.29 1.60
N LEU A 16 -7.11 -3.99 1.54
CA LEU A 16 -7.51 -4.73 0.34
C LEU A 16 -7.87 -3.79 -0.82
N SER A 17 -8.53 -2.69 -0.52
CA SER A 17 -8.86 -1.67 -1.52
C SER A 17 -7.60 -1.02 -2.09
N MET A 18 -6.60 -0.72 -1.26
CA MET A 18 -5.32 -0.17 -1.69
C MET A 18 -4.62 -1.13 -2.65
N GLY A 19 -4.53 -2.39 -2.29
CA GLY A 19 -3.93 -3.42 -3.15
C GLY A 19 -4.70 -3.59 -4.47
N LYS A 20 -6.02 -3.52 -4.43
CA LYS A 20 -6.86 -3.59 -5.64
C LYS A 20 -6.62 -2.39 -6.56
N ILE A 21 -6.58 -1.18 -6.02
CA ILE A 21 -6.29 0.03 -6.79
C ILE A 21 -4.90 -0.09 -7.42
N LEU A 22 -3.90 -0.51 -6.68
CA LEU A 22 -2.54 -0.71 -7.19
C LEU A 22 -2.50 -1.72 -8.33
N ALA A 23 -3.16 -2.87 -8.19
CA ALA A 23 -3.23 -3.90 -9.21
C ALA A 23 -3.92 -3.39 -10.49
N TYR A 24 -5.08 -2.74 -10.34
CA TYR A 24 -5.78 -2.15 -11.49
C TYR A 24 -4.98 -1.02 -12.15
N SER A 25 -4.22 -0.24 -11.38
CA SER A 25 -3.31 0.77 -11.93
C SER A 25 -2.27 0.14 -12.85
N GLY A 26 -1.70 -0.99 -12.45
CA GLY A 26 -0.80 -1.76 -13.30
C GLY A 26 -1.48 -2.26 -14.58
N LEU A 27 -2.71 -2.78 -14.48
CA LEU A 27 -3.49 -3.20 -15.66
C LEU A 27 -3.75 -2.03 -16.62
N MET A 28 -4.05 -0.85 -16.10
CA MET A 28 -4.26 0.35 -16.93
C MET A 28 -2.99 0.80 -17.67
N GLU A 29 -1.83 0.32 -17.28
CA GLU A 29 -0.54 0.57 -17.91
C GLU A 29 0.03 -0.64 -18.65
N ASP A 30 -0.83 -1.59 -18.99
CA ASP A 30 -0.49 -2.81 -19.75
C ASP A 30 0.58 -3.68 -19.04
N LYS A 31 0.61 -3.64 -17.70
CA LYS A 31 1.49 -4.48 -16.89
C LYS A 31 0.82 -5.79 -16.50
N GLU A 32 1.65 -6.81 -16.27
CA GLU A 32 1.22 -8.04 -15.62
C GLU A 32 1.03 -7.77 -14.11
N VAL A 33 -0.07 -8.21 -13.55
CA VAL A 33 -0.39 -8.01 -12.14
C VAL A 33 -0.99 -9.25 -11.50
N THR A 34 -0.75 -9.43 -10.21
CA THR A 34 -1.52 -10.34 -9.36
C THR A 34 -2.03 -9.58 -8.15
N TRP A 35 -3.20 -9.97 -7.67
CA TRP A 35 -3.81 -9.44 -6.47
C TRP A 35 -4.35 -10.62 -5.66
N MET A 36 -3.76 -10.86 -4.49
CA MET A 36 -4.05 -12.04 -3.66
C MET A 36 -4.32 -11.61 -2.22
N PRO A 37 -5.61 -11.40 -1.87
CA PRO A 37 -5.98 -11.04 -0.51
C PRO A 37 -5.95 -12.25 0.42
N ALA A 38 -5.64 -12.01 1.70
CA ALA A 38 -5.76 -12.98 2.76
C ALA A 38 -6.42 -12.32 3.98
N TYR A 39 -7.40 -13.00 4.53
CA TYR A 39 -8.08 -12.61 5.75
C TYR A 39 -7.68 -13.54 6.88
N GLY A 40 -7.51 -13.00 8.07
CA GLY A 40 -7.47 -13.81 9.28
C GLY A 40 -8.87 -14.40 9.59
N PRO A 41 -8.94 -15.44 10.45
CA PRO A 41 -10.20 -16.04 10.84
C PRO A 41 -11.10 -15.13 11.69
N GLU A 42 -10.57 -13.99 12.17
CA GLU A 42 -11.32 -13.05 12.99
C GLU A 42 -12.10 -12.06 12.12
N GLN A 43 -13.40 -11.93 12.39
CA GLN A 43 -14.30 -11.08 11.60
C GLN A 43 -14.18 -9.57 11.91
N ARG A 44 -13.64 -9.18 13.07
CA ARG A 44 -13.40 -7.78 13.45
C ARG A 44 -12.10 -7.65 14.21
N GLY A 45 -11.31 -6.64 13.88
CA GLY A 45 -10.01 -6.40 14.50
C GLY A 45 -8.92 -7.40 14.09
N GLY A 46 -9.25 -8.35 13.20
CA GLY A 46 -8.29 -9.27 12.62
C GLY A 46 -7.37 -8.61 11.60
N THR A 47 -6.23 -9.22 11.35
CA THR A 47 -5.28 -8.76 10.33
C THR A 47 -5.82 -9.05 8.93
N ALA A 48 -5.80 -8.05 8.08
CA ALA A 48 -6.01 -8.19 6.65
C ALA A 48 -4.69 -7.95 5.94
N ASN A 49 -4.39 -8.75 4.93
CA ASN A 49 -3.24 -8.50 4.09
C ASN A 49 -3.53 -8.82 2.63
N VAL A 50 -2.77 -8.20 1.74
CA VAL A 50 -2.87 -8.43 0.31
C VAL A 50 -1.47 -8.43 -0.29
N THR A 51 -1.21 -9.43 -1.12
CA THR A 51 -0.01 -9.48 -1.94
C THR A 51 -0.33 -8.96 -3.33
N VAL A 52 0.46 -8.02 -3.82
CA VAL A 52 0.34 -7.46 -5.16
C VAL A 52 1.69 -7.62 -5.86
N ILE A 53 1.68 -8.19 -7.05
CA ILE A 53 2.84 -8.19 -7.93
C ILE A 53 2.52 -7.30 -9.12
N VAL A 54 3.43 -6.39 -9.43
CA VAL A 54 3.37 -5.55 -10.64
C VAL A 54 4.64 -5.82 -11.44
N SER A 55 4.50 -6.21 -12.71
CA SER A 55 5.62 -6.63 -13.54
C SER A 55 5.45 -6.22 -15.00
N ASP A 56 6.56 -5.93 -15.66
CA ASP A 56 6.60 -5.77 -17.12
C ASP A 56 6.67 -7.13 -17.84
N GLU A 57 6.98 -8.19 -17.09
CA GLU A 57 7.12 -9.55 -17.60
C GLU A 57 6.07 -10.47 -16.99
N ARG A 58 5.84 -11.60 -17.65
CA ARG A 58 4.88 -12.61 -17.20
C ARG A 58 5.19 -13.08 -15.78
N ILE A 59 4.16 -13.15 -14.95
CA ILE A 59 4.24 -13.61 -13.57
C ILE A 59 3.98 -15.13 -13.54
N SER A 60 4.97 -15.90 -13.08
CA SER A 60 4.88 -17.36 -13.02
C SER A 60 4.12 -17.88 -11.80
N SER A 61 4.11 -17.13 -10.69
CA SER A 61 3.39 -17.50 -9.47
C SER A 61 2.98 -16.26 -8.68
N PRO A 62 1.75 -16.22 -8.15
CA PRO A 62 1.32 -15.17 -7.23
C PRO A 62 1.73 -15.44 -5.77
N ILE A 63 2.24 -16.62 -5.47
CA ILE A 63 2.61 -17.04 -4.11
C ILE A 63 4.02 -16.56 -3.78
N LEU A 64 4.15 -15.76 -2.73
CA LEU A 64 5.41 -15.17 -2.30
C LEU A 64 5.75 -15.56 -0.86
N SER A 65 7.01 -15.80 -0.60
CA SER A 65 7.56 -16.00 0.75
C SER A 65 8.36 -14.79 1.24
N LYS A 66 8.85 -13.97 0.33
CA LYS A 66 9.59 -12.73 0.59
C LYS A 66 9.11 -11.62 -0.34
N TYR A 67 9.32 -10.38 0.08
CA TYR A 67 8.76 -9.19 -0.57
C TYR A 67 9.85 -8.17 -0.86
N ASP A 68 9.72 -7.47 -1.98
CA ASP A 68 10.55 -6.29 -2.29
C ASP A 68 10.13 -5.09 -1.43
N ILE A 69 8.83 -4.99 -1.17
CA ILE A 69 8.24 -3.87 -0.42
C ILE A 69 7.19 -4.42 0.56
N ALA A 70 7.25 -3.97 1.80
CA ALA A 70 6.21 -4.18 2.79
C ALA A 70 5.62 -2.86 3.24
N VAL A 71 4.30 -2.75 3.19
CA VAL A 71 3.53 -1.64 3.77
C VAL A 71 2.78 -2.20 4.97
N VAL A 72 3.12 -1.75 6.17
CA VAL A 72 2.57 -2.26 7.42
C VAL A 72 1.90 -1.14 8.22
N LEU A 73 0.65 -1.35 8.60
CA LEU A 73 -0.20 -0.34 9.20
C LEU A 73 -0.50 -0.61 10.68
N ASN A 74 0.06 -1.66 11.25
CA ASN A 74 -0.06 -1.98 12.67
C ASN A 74 1.13 -2.81 13.16
N GLN A 75 1.29 -2.90 14.47
CA GLN A 75 2.40 -3.61 15.08
C GLN A 75 2.46 -5.10 14.73
N PRO A 76 1.35 -5.88 14.79
CA PRO A 76 1.40 -7.29 14.38
C PRO A 76 1.86 -7.51 12.93
N SER A 77 1.49 -6.61 12.03
CA SER A 77 1.92 -6.67 10.62
C SER A 77 3.41 -6.40 10.48
N LEU A 78 3.95 -5.43 11.23
CA LEU A 78 5.38 -5.16 11.26
C LEU A 78 6.16 -6.41 11.71
N GLU A 79 5.78 -6.99 12.83
CA GLU A 79 6.44 -8.17 13.40
C GLU A 79 6.39 -9.36 12.44
N LYS A 80 5.29 -9.55 11.73
CA LYS A 80 5.11 -10.65 10.79
C LYS A 80 5.88 -10.46 9.49
N PHE A 81 5.94 -9.25 8.94
CA PHE A 81 6.43 -9.02 7.58
C PHE A 81 7.81 -8.36 7.49
N GLU A 82 8.31 -7.65 8.51
CA GLU A 82 9.69 -7.13 8.50
C GLU A 82 10.72 -8.24 8.22
N PRO A 83 10.65 -9.43 8.86
CA PRO A 83 11.60 -10.51 8.59
C PRO A 83 11.53 -11.08 7.16
N LYS A 84 10.44 -10.82 6.46
CA LYS A 84 10.17 -11.35 5.11
C LYS A 84 10.52 -10.38 3.99
N ILE A 85 11.04 -9.20 4.32
CA ILE A 85 11.52 -8.26 3.30
C ILE A 85 12.88 -8.76 2.80
N LYS A 86 13.07 -8.75 1.48
CA LYS A 86 14.35 -9.08 0.87
C LYS A 86 15.43 -8.09 1.30
N PRO A 87 16.70 -8.52 1.43
CA PRO A 87 17.80 -7.57 1.66
C PRO A 87 17.78 -6.46 0.60
N GLY A 88 17.95 -5.21 1.03
CA GLY A 88 17.85 -4.04 0.16
C GLY A 88 16.41 -3.64 -0.19
N GLY A 89 15.41 -4.31 0.37
CA GLY A 89 14.01 -3.98 0.16
C GLY A 89 13.55 -2.75 0.94
N ILE A 90 12.26 -2.46 0.86
CA ILE A 90 11.65 -1.26 1.44
C ILE A 90 10.58 -1.66 2.45
N LEU A 91 10.59 -0.99 3.59
CA LEU A 91 9.51 -1.01 4.59
C LEU A 91 8.88 0.37 4.67
N ILE A 92 7.57 0.42 4.57
CA ILE A 92 6.76 1.64 4.80
C ILE A 92 5.80 1.36 5.94
N TYR A 93 5.74 2.24 6.94
CA TYR A 93 4.79 2.10 8.03
C TYR A 93 4.09 3.41 8.37
N ASP A 94 2.86 3.30 8.87
CA ASP A 94 2.15 4.45 9.44
C ASP A 94 2.60 4.65 10.89
N GLY A 95 3.07 5.86 11.21
CA GLY A 95 3.63 6.16 12.53
C GLY A 95 2.64 5.95 13.69
N PHE A 96 1.36 6.13 13.45
CA PHE A 96 0.32 5.93 14.46
C PHE A 96 0.16 4.46 14.87
N GLY A 97 0.29 3.53 13.92
CA GLY A 97 0.04 2.10 14.14
C GLY A 97 1.22 1.31 14.70
N ILE A 98 2.38 1.93 14.83
CA ILE A 98 3.63 1.25 15.20
C ILE A 98 4.14 1.73 16.55
N ILE A 99 4.25 0.80 17.49
CA ILE A 99 4.74 1.04 18.86
C ILE A 99 6.24 0.79 18.94
N ASN A 100 6.68 -0.38 18.51
CA ASN A 100 8.09 -0.76 18.47
C ASN A 100 8.64 -0.55 17.06
N LYS A 101 9.64 0.29 16.91
CA LYS A 101 10.22 0.66 15.62
C LYS A 101 10.89 -0.53 14.92
N PRO A 102 10.98 -0.51 13.58
CA PRO A 102 11.70 -1.52 12.82
C PRO A 102 13.15 -1.65 13.25
N THR A 103 13.68 -2.86 13.23
CA THR A 103 15.02 -3.18 13.76
C THR A 103 16.03 -3.53 12.67
N ARG A 104 15.60 -3.98 11.50
CA ARG A 104 16.49 -4.37 10.40
C ARG A 104 17.30 -3.20 9.86
N LYS A 105 18.57 -3.47 9.50
CA LYS A 105 19.53 -2.46 9.02
C LYS A 105 19.88 -2.64 7.54
N ASP A 106 19.42 -3.72 6.93
CA ASP A 106 19.69 -4.07 5.54
C ASP A 106 18.54 -3.72 4.59
N ILE A 107 17.57 -2.95 5.07
CA ILE A 107 16.43 -2.45 4.30
C ILE A 107 16.30 -0.93 4.49
N THR A 108 15.64 -0.27 3.53
CA THR A 108 15.30 1.15 3.67
C THR A 108 13.92 1.27 4.34
N VAL A 109 13.84 2.12 5.34
CA VAL A 109 12.63 2.29 6.16
C VAL A 109 12.06 3.68 6.00
N TYR A 110 10.79 3.77 5.67
CA TYR A 110 10.03 5.01 5.54
C TYR A 110 8.88 5.06 6.55
N GLU A 111 8.69 6.22 7.13
CA GLU A 111 7.53 6.53 7.97
C GLU A 111 6.60 7.47 7.20
N ILE A 112 5.31 7.23 7.33
CA ILE A 112 4.28 8.11 6.81
C ILE A 112 3.21 8.34 7.89
N ASN A 113 2.91 9.59 8.21
CA ASN A 113 1.88 9.95 9.19
C ASN A 113 0.54 10.15 8.50
N ALA A 114 0.03 9.09 7.90
CA ALA A 114 -1.17 9.13 7.08
C ALA A 114 -2.45 9.31 7.90
N MET A 115 -2.49 8.79 9.13
CA MET A 115 -3.64 9.00 10.02
C MET A 115 -3.83 10.48 10.34
N ASP A 116 -2.75 11.18 10.70
CA ASP A 116 -2.77 12.61 10.98
C ASP A 116 -3.15 13.42 9.74
N LYS A 117 -2.62 13.07 8.58
CA LYS A 117 -2.94 13.74 7.32
C LYS A 117 -4.40 13.54 6.93
N ALA A 118 -4.96 12.35 7.09
CA ALA A 118 -6.38 12.09 6.85
C ALA A 118 -7.27 12.95 7.78
N ALA A 119 -6.87 13.12 9.04
CA ALA A 119 -7.55 13.99 9.99
C ALA A 119 -7.50 15.48 9.54
N GLU A 120 -6.34 15.97 9.08
CA GLU A 120 -6.20 17.31 8.51
C GLU A 120 -7.12 17.52 7.29
N MET A 121 -7.23 16.49 6.42
CA MET A 121 -8.12 16.51 5.26
C MET A 121 -9.61 16.32 5.64
N LYS A 122 -9.90 16.12 6.94
CA LYS A 122 -11.25 15.89 7.48
C LYS A 122 -11.97 14.71 6.81
N ASN A 123 -11.22 13.69 6.40
CA ASN A 123 -11.79 12.53 5.75
C ASN A 123 -10.94 11.27 6.02
N SER A 124 -11.38 10.46 6.97
CA SER A 124 -10.69 9.20 7.32
C SER A 124 -10.67 8.17 6.19
N LYS A 125 -11.58 8.28 5.22
CA LYS A 125 -11.69 7.33 4.10
C LYS A 125 -10.55 7.45 3.08
N VAL A 126 -9.80 8.56 3.10
CA VAL A 126 -8.66 8.74 2.19
C VAL A 126 -7.33 8.23 2.76
N PHE A 127 -7.33 7.68 3.95
CA PHE A 127 -6.14 7.14 4.63
C PHE A 127 -5.32 6.22 3.72
N ASN A 128 -5.96 5.25 3.08
CA ASN A 128 -5.30 4.30 2.19
C ASN A 128 -4.70 4.95 0.94
N MET A 129 -5.32 6.01 0.43
CA MET A 129 -4.78 6.75 -0.73
C MET A 129 -3.55 7.58 -0.35
N ILE A 130 -3.48 8.09 0.88
CA ILE A 130 -2.28 8.76 1.41
C ILE A 130 -1.13 7.76 1.48
N ILE A 131 -1.36 6.57 2.04
CA ILE A 131 -0.37 5.50 2.10
C ILE A 131 0.10 5.11 0.69
N LEU A 132 -0.84 4.92 -0.24
CA LEU A 132 -0.50 4.58 -1.63
C LEU A 132 0.36 5.66 -2.28
N GLY A 133 0.07 6.94 -2.03
CA GLY A 133 0.85 8.06 -2.52
C GLY A 133 2.30 8.02 -2.02
N GLY A 134 2.48 7.74 -0.74
CA GLY A 134 3.80 7.53 -0.15
C GLY A 134 4.54 6.35 -0.80
N LEU A 135 3.87 5.23 -0.97
CA LEU A 135 4.43 4.05 -1.66
C LEU A 135 4.92 4.41 -3.06
N LEU A 136 4.09 5.08 -3.86
CA LEU A 136 4.43 5.42 -5.25
C LEU A 136 5.52 6.48 -5.35
N LYS A 137 5.70 7.32 -4.33
CA LYS A 137 6.81 8.27 -4.27
C LYS A 137 8.16 7.57 -4.15
N VAL A 138 8.24 6.54 -3.31
CA VAL A 138 9.51 5.83 -3.04
C VAL A 138 9.72 4.61 -3.96
N ALA A 139 8.65 4.09 -4.51
CA ALA A 139 8.66 2.96 -5.44
C ALA A 139 7.62 3.19 -6.56
N PRO A 140 7.97 3.94 -7.61
CA PRO A 140 7.02 4.34 -8.67
C PRO A 140 6.70 3.19 -9.62
N VAL A 141 6.00 2.17 -9.12
CA VAL A 141 5.62 0.97 -9.89
C VAL A 141 4.50 1.23 -10.89
N VAL A 142 3.68 2.25 -10.65
CA VAL A 142 2.64 2.76 -11.54
C VAL A 142 2.61 4.28 -11.45
N SER A 143 2.00 4.94 -12.43
CA SER A 143 1.86 6.40 -12.44
C SER A 143 0.59 6.88 -11.74
N ASP A 144 0.54 8.15 -11.36
CA ASP A 144 -0.67 8.80 -10.85
C ASP A 144 -1.83 8.70 -11.85
N LYS A 145 -1.53 8.78 -13.13
CA LYS A 145 -2.51 8.64 -14.22
C LYS A 145 -3.10 7.24 -14.25
N GLY A 146 -2.29 6.21 -14.02
CA GLY A 146 -2.74 4.83 -13.87
C GLY A 146 -3.67 4.67 -12.67
N VAL A 147 -3.33 5.30 -11.55
CA VAL A 147 -4.18 5.31 -10.33
C VAL A 147 -5.52 5.98 -10.60
N GLU A 148 -5.55 7.12 -11.27
CA GLU A 148 -6.81 7.80 -11.62
C GLU A 148 -7.71 6.93 -12.49
N LYS A 149 -7.15 6.29 -13.51
CA LYS A 149 -7.88 5.33 -14.35
C LYS A 149 -8.40 4.12 -13.54
N ALA A 150 -7.59 3.61 -12.62
CA ALA A 150 -7.99 2.52 -11.74
C ALA A 150 -9.16 2.92 -10.83
N LEU A 151 -9.16 4.12 -10.29
CA LEU A 151 -10.27 4.65 -9.48
C LEU A 151 -11.56 4.73 -10.31
N LYS A 152 -11.48 5.22 -11.54
CA LYS A 152 -12.63 5.24 -12.46
C LYS A 152 -13.18 3.84 -12.74
N LYS A 153 -12.30 2.84 -12.82
CA LYS A 153 -12.66 1.45 -13.07
C LYS A 153 -13.23 0.73 -11.85
N THR A 154 -12.69 1.00 -10.66
CA THR A 154 -13.01 0.26 -9.44
C THR A 154 -14.12 0.88 -8.60
N LEU A 155 -14.27 2.21 -8.63
CA LEU A 155 -15.33 2.89 -7.91
C LEU A 155 -16.65 2.83 -8.67
N PRO A 156 -17.78 2.59 -7.97
CA PRO A 156 -19.09 2.77 -8.56
C PRO A 156 -19.26 4.19 -9.12
N GLU A 157 -19.97 4.35 -10.22
CA GLU A 157 -20.16 5.64 -10.89
C GLU A 157 -20.66 6.73 -9.94
N ARG A 158 -21.55 6.38 -9.01
CA ARG A 158 -22.05 7.29 -7.96
C ARG A 158 -20.97 7.86 -7.03
N HIS A 159 -19.77 7.26 -7.01
CA HIS A 159 -18.64 7.68 -6.20
C HIS A 159 -17.52 8.35 -7.01
N HIS A 160 -17.70 8.55 -8.32
CA HIS A 160 -16.70 9.19 -9.17
C HIS A 160 -16.44 10.66 -8.80
N SER A 161 -17.38 11.31 -8.15
CA SER A 161 -17.17 12.67 -7.59
C SER A 161 -16.10 12.73 -6.51
N LEU A 162 -15.74 11.58 -5.91
CA LEU A 162 -14.68 11.46 -4.90
C LEU A 162 -13.29 11.26 -5.50
N ILE A 163 -13.18 11.03 -6.80
CA ILE A 163 -11.87 10.79 -7.46
C ILE A 163 -10.92 11.97 -7.27
N PRO A 164 -11.32 13.25 -7.45
CA PRO A 164 -10.42 14.37 -7.19
C PRO A 164 -9.85 14.40 -5.77
N LEU A 165 -10.68 14.11 -4.76
CA LEU A 165 -10.24 14.03 -3.37
C LEU A 165 -9.24 12.87 -3.14
N ASN A 166 -9.51 11.71 -3.73
CA ASN A 166 -8.60 10.58 -3.67
C ASN A 166 -7.25 10.89 -4.33
N MET A 167 -7.25 11.59 -5.46
CA MET A 167 -6.02 12.01 -6.14
C MET A 167 -5.26 13.07 -5.36
N GLU A 168 -5.96 13.98 -4.66
CA GLU A 168 -5.34 14.92 -3.73
C GLU A 168 -4.66 14.19 -2.57
N ALA A 169 -5.35 13.21 -1.97
CA ALA A 169 -4.78 12.37 -0.90
C ALA A 169 -3.52 11.62 -1.36
N LEU A 170 -3.51 11.10 -2.58
CA LEU A 170 -2.34 10.47 -3.19
C LEU A 170 -1.14 11.44 -3.23
N LYS A 171 -1.36 12.67 -3.69
CA LYS A 171 -0.32 13.70 -3.75
C LYS A 171 0.17 14.11 -2.37
N GLU A 172 -0.73 14.24 -1.40
CA GLU A 172 -0.36 14.56 -0.02
C GLU A 172 0.49 13.46 0.61
N GLY A 173 0.18 12.19 0.36
CA GLY A 173 0.99 11.07 0.82
C GLY A 173 2.42 11.10 0.27
N ALA A 174 2.57 11.46 -1.00
CA ALA A 174 3.88 11.63 -1.63
C ALA A 174 4.72 12.76 -1.01
N LYS A 175 4.09 13.77 -0.43
CA LYS A 175 4.78 14.90 0.22
C LYS A 175 5.25 14.59 1.63
N ILE A 176 4.52 13.74 2.37
CA ILE A 176 4.72 13.54 3.81
C ILE A 176 5.51 12.29 4.17
N ILE A 177 5.80 11.41 3.20
CA ILE A 177 6.62 10.22 3.45
C ILE A 177 8.07 10.62 3.68
N GLU A 178 8.69 10.07 4.72
CA GLU A 178 10.06 10.38 5.12
C GLU A 178 10.87 9.11 5.31
N GLU A 179 12.11 9.12 4.83
CA GLU A 179 13.07 8.07 5.15
C GLU A 179 13.56 8.25 6.58
N VAL A 180 13.45 7.17 7.38
CA VAL A 180 13.86 7.20 8.79
C VAL A 180 15.03 6.27 9.08
N LYS A 181 15.42 5.44 8.07
CA LYS A 181 16.54 4.51 8.22
C LYS A 181 16.95 3.91 6.87
#